data_08a8bda186163d891f005a1fb9135b08
#
_entry.id   08a8bda186163d891f005a1fb9135b08
#
_cell.length_a   1.000
_cell.length_b   1.000
_cell.length_c   1.000
_cell.angle_alpha   90.00
_cell.angle_beta   90.00
_cell.angle_gamma   90.00
#
_symmetry.space_group_name_H-M   'P 1'
#
loop_
_entity.id
_entity.type
_entity.pdbx_description
1 polymer ?
#
loop_
_entity_poly.entity_id
_entity_poly.type
_entity_poly.pdbx_seq_one_letter_code
_entity_poly.pdbx_strand_id
1 'polypeptide(L)'
;MKELSQLVRPNILKLKPYSCARDEFKGEASVYLDANENPRNDPYNRYPDPLQWAVKHRVAEVKHVDAKNIMFGNGSDEPIDLVYRAFCEPGIDN
;
A
#
# COMPACT_ATOMS: atom_id res chain seq x y z
N MET A 1 -26.59 2.70 -4.82
CA MET A 1 -25.15 3.02 -5.01
C MET A 1 -24.50 1.74 -5.51
N LYS A 2 -23.63 1.80 -6.54
CA LYS A 2 -22.93 0.60 -7.02
C LYS A 2 -21.93 0.13 -5.97
N GLU A 3 -21.77 -1.17 -5.80
CA GLU A 3 -20.74 -1.75 -4.96
C GLU A 3 -19.35 -1.50 -5.57
N LEU A 4 -18.34 -1.32 -4.72
CA LEU A 4 -16.97 -1.05 -5.18
C LEU A 4 -16.45 -2.11 -6.15
N SER A 5 -16.78 -3.37 -5.90
CA SER A 5 -16.42 -4.50 -6.76
C SER A 5 -16.99 -4.40 -8.18
N GLN A 6 -18.08 -3.65 -8.37
CA GLN A 6 -18.69 -3.42 -9.69
C GLN A 6 -18.06 -2.25 -10.45
N LEU A 7 -17.26 -1.43 -9.75
CA LEU A 7 -16.57 -0.28 -10.33
C LEU A 7 -15.14 -0.62 -10.72
N VAL A 8 -14.52 -1.56 -10.01
CA VAL A 8 -13.12 -1.96 -10.26
C VAL A 8 -13.04 -2.78 -11.54
N ARG A 9 -12.04 -2.49 -12.36
CA ARG A 9 -11.77 -3.27 -13.58
C ARG A 9 -11.56 -4.75 -13.26
N PRO A 10 -12.12 -5.67 -14.06
CA PRO A 10 -12.09 -7.12 -13.75
C PRO A 10 -10.67 -7.71 -13.64
N ASN A 11 -9.72 -7.18 -14.39
CA ASN A 11 -8.32 -7.61 -14.31
C ASN A 11 -7.64 -7.16 -13.01
N ILE A 12 -7.99 -5.97 -12.52
CA ILE A 12 -7.48 -5.44 -11.24
C ILE A 12 -8.10 -6.20 -10.06
N LEU A 13 -9.41 -6.47 -10.13
CA LEU A 13 -10.11 -7.21 -9.08
C LEU A 13 -9.53 -8.62 -8.84
N LYS A 14 -8.91 -9.22 -9.87
CA LYS A 14 -8.29 -10.53 -9.81
C LYS A 14 -6.84 -10.52 -9.30
N LEU A 15 -6.22 -9.34 -9.16
CA LEU A 15 -4.85 -9.24 -8.68
C LEU A 15 -4.76 -9.69 -7.23
N LYS A 16 -3.73 -10.46 -6.93
CA LYS A 16 -3.33 -10.74 -5.56
C LYS A 16 -2.44 -9.60 -5.06
N PRO A 17 -2.71 -9.03 -3.89
CA PRO A 17 -1.82 -8.04 -3.31
C PRO A 17 -0.40 -8.59 -3.18
N TYR A 18 0.58 -7.70 -3.35
CA TYR A 18 1.96 -8.05 -3.04
C TYR A 18 2.09 -8.33 -1.54
N SER A 19 2.81 -9.38 -1.21
CA SER A 19 3.19 -9.75 0.15
C SER A 19 4.70 -9.98 0.16
N CYS A 20 5.38 -9.54 1.21
CA CYS A 20 6.79 -9.80 1.41
C CYS A 20 7.01 -10.74 2.62
N ALA A 21 8.16 -11.37 2.69
CA ALA A 21 8.48 -12.30 3.79
C ALA A 21 8.35 -11.65 5.17
N ARG A 22 8.66 -10.34 5.27
CA ARG A 22 8.50 -9.57 6.50
C ARG A 22 7.04 -9.42 6.93
N ASP A 23 6.11 -9.25 5.98
CA ASP A 23 4.67 -9.13 6.26
C ASP A 23 4.08 -10.45 6.78
N GLU A 24 4.65 -11.56 6.35
CA GLU A 24 4.22 -12.91 6.76
C GLU A 24 4.77 -13.30 8.12
N PHE A 25 5.90 -12.73 8.54
CA PHE A 25 6.50 -12.98 9.84
C PHE A 25 5.76 -12.22 10.94
N LYS A 26 5.32 -12.95 11.96
CA LYS A 26 4.66 -12.38 13.15
C LYS A 26 5.55 -12.62 14.36
N GLY A 27 6.21 -11.58 14.83
CA GLY A 27 7.08 -11.63 16.01
C GLY A 27 8.29 -10.73 15.89
N GLU A 28 9.19 -10.89 16.85
CA GLU A 28 10.48 -10.19 16.88
C GLU A 28 11.61 -11.19 16.65
N ALA A 29 12.62 -10.78 15.90
CA ALA A 29 13.84 -11.54 15.68
C ALA A 29 15.06 -10.67 15.97
N SER A 30 16.10 -11.26 16.54
CA SER A 30 17.39 -10.57 16.77
C SER A 30 18.17 -10.37 15.46
N VAL A 31 17.92 -11.22 14.45
CA VAL A 31 18.56 -11.16 13.14
C VAL A 31 17.50 -11.36 12.07
N TYR A 32 17.52 -10.50 11.07
CA TYR A 32 16.67 -10.57 9.88
C TYR A 32 17.52 -10.85 8.64
N LEU A 33 17.21 -11.92 7.92
CA LEU A 33 17.88 -12.36 6.69
C LEU A 33 16.89 -12.51 5.52
N ASP A 34 15.75 -11.88 5.64
CA ASP A 34 14.62 -11.97 4.71
C ASP A 34 14.68 -10.94 3.58
N ALA A 35 15.61 -9.98 3.66
CA ALA A 35 15.76 -8.93 2.67
C ALA A 35 17.24 -8.48 2.53
N ASN A 36 17.56 -7.90 1.37
CA ASN A 36 18.90 -7.36 1.11
C ASN A 36 19.07 -5.98 1.73
N GLU A 37 19.14 -5.94 3.04
CA GLU A 37 19.30 -4.70 3.81
C GLU A 37 20.76 -4.46 4.19
N ASN A 38 21.10 -3.17 4.40
CA ASN A 38 22.43 -2.83 4.91
C ASN A 38 22.64 -3.41 6.32
N PRO A 39 23.70 -4.19 6.56
CA PRO A 39 23.94 -4.81 7.86
C PRO A 39 24.34 -3.82 8.97
N ARG A 40 24.75 -2.60 8.62
CA ARG A 40 25.05 -1.58 9.60
C ARG A 40 23.75 -1.08 10.21
N ASN A 41 23.67 -1.10 11.54
CA ASN A 41 22.47 -0.67 12.25
C ASN A 41 22.37 0.86 12.28
N ASP A 42 21.92 1.40 11.16
CA ASP A 42 21.59 2.80 10.92
C ASP A 42 20.05 2.92 10.94
N PRO A 43 19.44 4.01 11.44
CA PRO A 43 17.99 4.12 11.54
C PRO A 43 17.24 3.96 10.20
N TYR A 44 17.95 4.07 9.08
CA TYR A 44 17.36 3.97 7.73
C TYR A 44 17.79 2.71 6.94
N ASN A 45 18.38 1.72 7.62
CA ASN A 45 18.89 0.51 6.96
C ASN A 45 17.81 -0.55 6.65
N ARG A 46 16.63 -0.41 7.21
CA ARG A 46 15.51 -1.34 7.02
C ARG A 46 14.61 -0.89 5.87
N TYR A 47 14.08 -1.84 5.11
CA TYR A 47 13.03 -1.55 4.16
C TYR A 47 11.80 -1.01 4.89
N PRO A 48 11.17 0.03 4.34
CA PRO A 48 9.97 0.60 4.94
C PRO A 48 8.80 -0.39 4.85
N ASP A 49 7.84 -0.25 5.76
CA ASP A 49 6.56 -0.92 5.67
C ASP A 49 5.85 -0.53 4.36
N PRO A 50 5.61 -1.48 3.43
CA PRO A 50 4.97 -1.18 2.15
C PRO A 50 3.54 -0.69 2.30
N LEU A 51 2.89 -1.00 3.41
CA LEU A 51 1.53 -0.55 3.71
C LEU A 51 1.48 0.74 4.53
N GLN A 52 2.62 1.21 5.03
CA GLN A 52 2.78 2.51 5.71
C GLN A 52 1.86 2.69 6.93
N TRP A 53 1.62 1.63 7.68
CA TRP A 53 0.66 1.64 8.79
C TRP A 53 0.95 2.69 9.84
N ALA A 54 2.21 2.89 10.22
CA ALA A 54 2.56 3.87 11.26
C ALA A 54 2.11 5.29 10.89
N VAL A 55 2.38 5.74 9.67
CA VAL A 55 1.97 7.06 9.20
C VAL A 55 0.47 7.12 8.91
N LYS A 56 -0.14 6.04 8.41
CA LYS A 56 -1.59 5.95 8.21
C LYS A 56 -2.37 6.13 9.50
N HIS A 57 -1.95 5.46 10.57
CA HIS A 57 -2.59 5.62 11.88
C HIS A 57 -2.48 7.06 12.39
N ARG A 58 -1.32 7.68 12.24
CA ARG A 58 -1.16 9.08 12.68
C ARG A 58 -2.04 10.05 11.89
N VAL A 59 -2.13 9.87 10.59
CA VAL A 59 -3.01 10.71 9.74
C VAL A 59 -4.49 10.41 10.03
N ALA A 60 -4.84 9.16 10.27
CA ALA A 60 -6.19 8.75 10.63
C ALA A 60 -6.70 9.47 11.89
N GLU A 61 -5.85 9.56 12.93
CA GLU A 61 -6.15 10.31 14.15
C GLU A 61 -6.43 11.79 13.86
N VAL A 62 -5.55 12.44 13.07
CA VAL A 62 -5.66 13.87 12.75
C VAL A 62 -6.86 14.17 11.86
N LYS A 63 -7.17 13.28 10.93
CA LYS A 63 -8.25 13.46 9.95
C LYS A 63 -9.58 12.85 10.36
N HIS A 64 -9.62 12.13 11.47
CA HIS A 64 -10.80 11.42 11.97
C HIS A 64 -11.41 10.46 10.93
N VAL A 65 -10.55 9.70 10.26
CA VAL A 65 -10.92 8.67 9.28
C VAL A 65 -10.25 7.35 9.64
N ASP A 66 -10.77 6.25 9.11
CA ASP A 66 -10.14 4.93 9.31
C ASP A 66 -8.83 4.83 8.52
N ALA A 67 -7.76 4.33 9.15
CA ALA A 67 -6.44 4.18 8.52
C ALA A 67 -6.47 3.31 7.25
N LYS A 68 -7.38 2.33 7.18
CA LYS A 68 -7.57 1.49 5.99
C LYS A 68 -8.12 2.26 4.77
N ASN A 69 -8.71 3.43 4.99
CA ASN A 69 -9.25 4.29 3.94
C ASN A 69 -8.23 5.35 3.48
N ILE A 70 -6.97 5.23 3.91
CA ILE A 70 -5.89 6.13 3.55
C ILE A 70 -4.93 5.43 2.59
N MET A 71 -4.64 6.09 1.48
CA MET A 71 -3.58 5.73 0.56
C MET A 71 -2.61 6.90 0.45
N PHE A 72 -1.31 6.61 0.52
CA PHE A 72 -0.26 7.59 0.25
C PHE A 72 0.37 7.31 -1.11
N GLY A 73 0.75 8.37 -1.79
CA GLY A 73 1.48 8.32 -3.04
C GLY A 73 2.53 9.43 -3.12
N ASN A 74 3.36 9.39 -4.13
CA ASN A 74 4.37 10.40 -4.41
C ASN A 74 3.74 11.60 -5.13
N GLY A 75 3.30 12.58 -4.36
CA GLY A 75 2.48 13.68 -4.86
C GLY A 75 1.03 13.26 -5.15
N SER A 76 0.27 14.14 -5.79
CA SER A 76 -1.13 13.89 -6.16
C SER A 76 -1.29 13.05 -7.43
N ASP A 77 -0.33 13.13 -8.33
CA ASP A 77 -0.43 12.52 -9.67
C ASP A 77 -0.43 11.00 -9.60
N GLU A 78 0.38 10.41 -8.71
CA GLU A 78 0.41 8.96 -8.53
C GLU A 78 -0.93 8.38 -8.02
N PRO A 79 -1.55 8.89 -6.95
CA PRO A 79 -2.89 8.45 -6.55
C PRO A 79 -3.95 8.64 -7.63
N ILE A 80 -3.90 9.74 -8.39
CA ILE A 80 -4.83 10.00 -9.49
C ILE A 80 -4.64 8.95 -10.59
N ASP A 81 -3.40 8.69 -11.01
CA ASP A 81 -3.09 7.66 -12.02
C ASP A 81 -3.57 6.27 -11.55
N LEU A 82 -3.34 5.92 -10.28
CA LEU A 82 -3.80 4.66 -9.71
C LEU A 82 -5.33 4.52 -9.72
N VAL A 83 -6.06 5.60 -9.45
CA VAL A 83 -7.53 5.62 -9.54
C VAL A 83 -7.97 5.36 -10.98
N TYR A 84 -7.39 6.05 -11.95
CA TYR A 84 -7.70 5.79 -13.37
C TYR A 84 -7.39 4.35 -13.75
N ARG A 85 -6.25 3.82 -13.39
CA ARG A 85 -5.87 2.42 -13.68
C ARG A 85 -6.78 1.40 -13.03
N ALA A 86 -7.32 1.71 -11.87
CA ALA A 86 -8.20 0.79 -11.14
C ALA A 86 -9.63 0.77 -11.69
N PHE A 87 -10.13 1.90 -12.17
CA PHE A 87 -11.56 2.08 -12.43
C PHE A 87 -11.90 2.41 -13.90
N CYS A 88 -10.97 2.97 -14.68
CA CYS A 88 -11.23 3.37 -16.06
C CYS A 88 -10.66 2.36 -17.06
N GLU A 89 -11.49 1.85 -17.95
CA GLU A 89 -11.06 0.94 -19.01
C GLU A 89 -10.49 1.73 -20.19
N PRO A 90 -9.21 1.46 -20.60
CA PRO A 90 -8.59 2.17 -21.72
C PRO A 90 -9.38 2.06 -23.02
N GLY A 91 -9.62 3.21 -23.64
CA GLY A 91 -10.33 3.27 -24.91
C GLY A 91 -11.86 3.16 -24.84
N ILE A 92 -12.42 3.03 -23.61
CA ILE A 92 -13.87 2.95 -23.37
C ILE A 92 -14.32 4.14 -22.52
N ASP A 93 -13.63 4.37 -21.41
CA ASP A 93 -13.95 5.46 -20.50
C ASP A 93 -13.15 6.72 -20.86
N ASN A 94 -13.84 7.86 -20.96
CA ASN A 94 -13.27 9.18 -21.25
C ASN A 94 -13.36 10.09 -20.03
#